data_b57e890f97c9f1ad66723c024ddde113
#
_entry.id   b57e890f97c9f1ad66723c024ddde113
#
_cell.length_a   1.000
_cell.length_b   1.000
_cell.length_c   1.000
_cell.angle_alpha   90.00
_cell.angle_beta   90.00
_cell.angle_gamma   90.00
#
_symmetry.space_group_name_H-M   'P 1'
#
loop_
_entity.id
_entity.type
_entity.pdbx_description
1 polymer ?
#
loop_
_entity_poly.entity_id
_entity_poly.type
_entity_poly.pdbx_seq_one_letter_code
_entity_poly.pdbx_strand_id
1 'polypeptide(L)'
;VSNKPKSKGKAGLPQGVSGVLTSLPGLILDHVTDGVVLLDMRGRVLWMNPSMERMTGWHLSEVKGQNPQHFILPPEARPSPHELDTFHYDTQSSLFKKYRISHHMRRDGTRFWNQQSHALIVLGPDPSQQMVVATCRDITDQIRTQDALEKVRVELAHAAGHDDLTGMGNRKKLADFLTSAHVRKHLTAGELGVLQLDLDKFKEINDTLGHDAGDAVLRHVAGALAAHEHPGDLGCRMGGDEFLLICLGIQSRDALLARAELILHAASAPLHWKEQTVRVGVSIGATLSTVGTMKGQTLIKQADQALYSSKSRGRGRVTLYSEHLGRRFNARSQLNCDLHHAVAAEQFEVHLQPIMDLATDRITGCEALLRWRHPERGLLSPAMFLAAAEQAQLQTQIDYLSMNAALDALCDLRDAGFEEMSMAINVSSSILADANYPGLLDWALQSRDLPRNSVCVEILDTSIMAQSELDVNAAVEQLHRIGVRVALDDFGTGYAGLTRMSVLQVDQIKLDRCLVGRLEGDPRTRVITRGLIRLCSLLGMGVVAEGVETQGQLDILRRAKCPRVQGYGIARPMAPADMIDWLHANTPLPHLMRLEQVKQAAPIPIAQRRDNSV
;
A
#
# COMPACT_ATOMS: atom_id res chain seq x y z
N VAL A 1 -72.44 33.03 30.27
CA VAL A 1 -72.39 34.46 30.61
C VAL A 1 -71.77 35.17 29.43
N SER A 2 -72.57 35.95 28.76
CA SER A 2 -72.39 36.89 27.69
C SER A 2 -71.29 37.90 28.01
N ASN A 3 -70.39 38.18 27.04
CA ASN A 3 -69.87 39.54 26.90
C ASN A 3 -69.34 39.76 25.46
N LYS A 4 -70.05 40.55 24.68
CA LYS A 4 -69.64 41.21 23.48
C LYS A 4 -68.67 42.34 23.83
N PRO A 5 -67.56 42.50 23.13
CA PRO A 5 -66.82 43.77 23.12
C PRO A 5 -67.26 44.64 21.94
N LYS A 6 -67.41 45.89 22.28
CA LYS A 6 -67.86 47.06 21.53
C LYS A 6 -66.96 47.34 20.28
N SER A 7 -67.66 47.74 19.20
CA SER A 7 -67.09 48.42 18.02
C SER A 7 -66.17 49.58 18.41
N LYS A 8 -64.87 49.45 17.99
CA LYS A 8 -63.96 50.63 17.97
C LYS A 8 -63.85 51.16 16.56
N GLY A 9 -63.99 52.42 16.49
CA GLY A 9 -64.12 53.28 15.35
C GLY A 9 -63.16 53.07 14.20
N LYS A 10 -63.68 53.28 13.02
CA LYS A 10 -62.93 53.51 11.81
C LYS A 10 -62.00 54.71 12.06
N ALA A 11 -60.68 54.45 12.22
CA ALA A 11 -59.68 55.48 12.11
C ALA A 11 -59.62 55.90 10.62
N GLY A 12 -60.07 57.08 10.33
CA GLY A 12 -59.96 57.70 9.01
C GLY A 12 -58.48 57.85 8.63
N LEU A 13 -58.15 57.39 7.43
CA LEU A 13 -56.86 57.62 6.82
C LEU A 13 -56.58 59.16 6.75
N PRO A 14 -55.32 59.61 6.98
CA PRO A 14 -54.94 61.03 6.87
C PRO A 14 -55.30 61.56 5.49
N GLN A 15 -55.82 62.82 5.44
CA GLN A 15 -56.28 63.49 4.21
C GLN A 15 -55.25 63.62 3.05
N GLY A 16 -54.00 63.28 3.22
CA GLY A 16 -52.96 63.21 2.19
C GLY A 16 -52.82 61.87 1.44
N VAL A 17 -53.36 60.78 1.99
CA VAL A 17 -53.18 59.41 1.48
C VAL A 17 -54.20 59.04 0.38
N SER A 18 -55.37 59.70 0.32
CA SER A 18 -56.38 59.43 -0.69
C SER A 18 -55.96 59.88 -2.12
N GLY A 19 -55.18 60.94 -2.25
CA GLY A 19 -54.61 61.39 -3.54
C GLY A 19 -53.45 60.54 -4.02
N VAL A 20 -52.69 59.94 -3.10
CA VAL A 20 -51.57 59.03 -3.41
C VAL A 20 -52.07 57.66 -3.88
N LEU A 21 -53.21 57.19 -3.37
CA LEU A 21 -53.77 55.87 -3.75
C LEU A 21 -54.31 55.82 -5.19
N THR A 22 -54.70 56.97 -5.80
CA THR A 22 -55.11 57.03 -7.22
C THR A 22 -53.91 57.08 -8.19
N SER A 23 -52.75 57.56 -7.79
CA SER A 23 -51.48 57.57 -8.55
C SER A 23 -50.54 56.39 -8.24
N LEU A 24 -50.78 55.69 -7.13
CA LEU A 24 -49.96 54.59 -6.63
C LEU A 24 -49.80 53.41 -7.65
N PRO A 25 -50.84 52.97 -8.36
CA PRO A 25 -50.66 51.89 -9.35
C PRO A 25 -49.71 52.30 -10.48
N GLY A 26 -49.73 53.54 -10.97
CA GLY A 26 -48.82 54.02 -11.95
C GLY A 26 -47.37 54.06 -11.46
N LEU A 27 -47.17 54.64 -10.28
CA LEU A 27 -45.85 54.69 -9.64
C LEU A 27 -45.26 53.29 -9.37
N ILE A 28 -46.10 52.30 -8.98
CA ILE A 28 -45.66 50.92 -8.81
C ILE A 28 -45.20 50.32 -10.12
N LEU A 29 -45.97 50.51 -11.19
CA LEU A 29 -45.61 49.98 -12.54
C LEU A 29 -44.35 50.63 -13.11
N ASP A 30 -44.06 51.89 -12.77
CA ASP A 30 -42.85 52.56 -13.20
C ASP A 30 -41.58 52.09 -12.48
N HIS A 31 -41.73 51.56 -11.27
CA HIS A 31 -40.61 51.09 -10.43
C HIS A 31 -40.45 49.58 -10.36
N VAL A 32 -41.37 48.81 -10.92
CA VAL A 32 -41.21 47.33 -11.05
C VAL A 32 -40.06 47.03 -12.01
N THR A 33 -39.18 46.14 -11.60
CA THR A 33 -38.00 45.71 -12.38
C THR A 33 -38.38 44.92 -13.63
N ASP A 34 -39.50 44.18 -13.58
CA ASP A 34 -40.02 43.43 -14.72
C ASP A 34 -40.60 44.38 -15.76
N GLY A 35 -40.42 44.06 -17.02
CA GLY A 35 -41.09 44.73 -18.11
C GLY A 35 -42.59 44.39 -18.11
N VAL A 36 -43.41 45.43 -18.15
CA VAL A 36 -44.87 45.28 -18.28
C VAL A 36 -45.31 45.93 -19.56
N VAL A 37 -46.08 45.21 -20.39
CA VAL A 37 -46.67 45.73 -21.61
C VAL A 37 -48.16 45.42 -21.62
N LEU A 38 -48.95 46.44 -22.01
CA LEU A 38 -50.38 46.33 -22.20
C LEU A 38 -50.65 46.23 -23.72
N LEU A 39 -51.42 45.23 -24.12
CA LEU A 39 -51.73 44.90 -25.48
C LEU A 39 -53.24 44.91 -25.73
N ASP A 40 -53.70 45.30 -26.91
CA ASP A 40 -55.07 45.03 -27.35
C ASP A 40 -55.27 43.53 -27.66
N MET A 41 -56.51 43.15 -27.91
CA MET A 41 -56.83 41.75 -28.26
C MET A 41 -56.21 41.28 -29.58
N ARG A 42 -55.72 42.20 -30.42
CA ARG A 42 -54.93 41.90 -31.64
C ARG A 42 -53.44 41.86 -31.37
N GLY A 43 -53.04 41.93 -30.10
CA GLY A 43 -51.63 41.88 -29.67
C GLY A 43 -50.86 43.18 -29.96
N ARG A 44 -51.50 44.31 -30.20
CA ARG A 44 -50.83 45.58 -30.48
C ARG A 44 -50.53 46.33 -29.16
N VAL A 45 -49.33 46.90 -29.07
CA VAL A 45 -48.88 47.65 -27.90
C VAL A 45 -49.75 48.88 -27.67
N LEU A 46 -50.40 48.95 -26.51
CA LEU A 46 -51.12 50.11 -26.06
C LEU A 46 -50.27 50.96 -25.14
N TRP A 47 -49.51 50.33 -24.26
CA TRP A 47 -48.66 50.96 -23.28
C TRP A 47 -47.56 49.98 -22.78
N MET A 48 -46.44 50.49 -22.35
CA MET A 48 -45.41 49.72 -21.64
C MET A 48 -44.73 50.60 -20.59
N ASN A 49 -44.21 49.93 -19.53
CA ASN A 49 -43.49 50.59 -18.44
C ASN A 49 -42.03 50.90 -18.81
N PRO A 50 -41.37 51.83 -18.07
CA PRO A 50 -39.98 52.19 -18.33
C PRO A 50 -39.01 50.98 -18.24
N SER A 51 -39.33 49.93 -17.45
CA SER A 51 -38.51 48.72 -17.36
C SER A 51 -38.56 47.90 -18.64
N MET A 52 -39.72 47.83 -19.32
CA MET A 52 -39.83 47.19 -20.64
C MET A 52 -39.03 47.94 -21.70
N GLU A 53 -39.05 49.31 -21.66
CA GLU A 53 -38.23 50.11 -22.57
C GLU A 53 -36.75 49.87 -22.37
N ARG A 54 -36.29 49.89 -21.09
CA ARG A 54 -34.88 49.62 -20.76
C ARG A 54 -34.46 48.19 -21.15
N MET A 55 -35.33 47.22 -20.88
CA MET A 55 -35.05 45.81 -21.16
C MET A 55 -34.93 45.53 -22.67
N THR A 56 -35.83 46.12 -23.49
CA THR A 56 -35.87 45.84 -24.91
C THR A 56 -35.11 46.86 -25.79
N GLY A 57 -34.85 48.05 -25.24
CA GLY A 57 -34.26 49.18 -25.97
C GLY A 57 -35.25 49.89 -26.90
N TRP A 58 -36.50 49.53 -26.92
CA TRP A 58 -37.55 50.15 -27.73
C TRP A 58 -38.37 51.14 -26.87
N HIS A 59 -38.62 52.32 -27.38
CA HIS A 59 -39.47 53.32 -26.72
C HIS A 59 -40.94 53.13 -27.13
N LEU A 60 -41.85 53.40 -26.20
CA LEU A 60 -43.28 53.31 -26.43
C LEU A 60 -43.73 54.11 -27.68
N SER A 61 -43.17 55.28 -27.88
CA SER A 61 -43.48 56.16 -29.03
C SER A 61 -43.17 55.50 -30.39
N GLU A 62 -42.21 54.58 -30.42
CA GLU A 62 -41.76 53.89 -31.64
C GLU A 62 -42.62 52.65 -31.93
N VAL A 63 -43.11 51.97 -30.90
CA VAL A 63 -43.76 50.64 -31.04
C VAL A 63 -45.26 50.66 -30.75
N LYS A 64 -45.83 51.76 -30.34
CA LYS A 64 -47.26 51.89 -30.07
C LYS A 64 -48.09 51.54 -31.29
N GLY A 65 -49.07 50.64 -31.10
CA GLY A 65 -49.91 50.10 -32.16
C GLY A 65 -49.30 48.98 -32.98
N GLN A 66 -48.01 48.61 -32.78
CA GLN A 66 -47.37 47.49 -33.43
C GLN A 66 -47.51 46.22 -32.60
N ASN A 67 -47.39 45.03 -33.22
CA ASN A 67 -47.33 43.77 -32.52
C ASN A 67 -45.87 43.51 -32.06
N PRO A 68 -45.60 43.27 -30.75
CA PRO A 68 -44.24 43.02 -30.23
C PRO A 68 -43.48 41.91 -30.95
N GLN A 69 -44.18 40.87 -31.42
CA GLN A 69 -43.54 39.76 -32.12
C GLN A 69 -42.78 40.20 -33.39
N HIS A 70 -43.12 41.36 -33.94
CA HIS A 70 -42.45 41.91 -35.12
C HIS A 70 -41.05 42.43 -34.83
N PHE A 71 -40.79 42.92 -33.60
CA PHE A 71 -39.54 43.60 -33.27
C PHE A 71 -38.76 42.97 -32.08
N ILE A 72 -39.45 42.23 -31.19
CA ILE A 72 -38.76 41.61 -30.06
C ILE A 72 -38.35 40.13 -30.31
N LEU A 73 -38.89 39.49 -31.35
CA LEU A 73 -38.46 38.15 -31.74
C LEU A 73 -37.25 38.20 -32.68
N PRO A 74 -36.31 37.24 -32.57
CA PRO A 74 -35.24 37.07 -33.53
C PRO A 74 -35.80 36.88 -34.95
N PRO A 75 -35.12 37.32 -36.02
CA PRO A 75 -35.61 37.31 -37.37
C PRO A 75 -36.17 35.95 -37.84
N GLU A 76 -35.51 34.86 -37.44
CA GLU A 76 -35.90 33.48 -37.73
C GLU A 76 -37.19 32.99 -37.06
N ALA A 77 -37.57 33.65 -35.98
CA ALA A 77 -38.76 33.31 -35.18
C ALA A 77 -39.93 34.30 -35.39
N ARG A 78 -39.78 35.27 -36.25
CA ARG A 78 -40.83 36.27 -36.52
C ARG A 78 -41.95 35.66 -37.36
N PRO A 79 -43.24 35.82 -36.94
CA PRO A 79 -44.36 35.48 -37.77
C PRO A 79 -44.39 36.33 -39.06
N SER A 80 -45.03 35.79 -40.10
CA SER A 80 -45.25 36.55 -41.33
C SER A 80 -46.14 37.78 -41.09
N PRO A 81 -46.07 38.81 -41.91
CA PRO A 81 -46.97 39.98 -41.79
C PRO A 81 -48.44 39.62 -41.77
N HIS A 82 -48.86 38.63 -42.62
CA HIS A 82 -50.23 38.14 -42.60
C HIS A 82 -50.68 37.49 -41.31
N GLU A 83 -49.81 36.68 -40.69
CA GLU A 83 -50.08 36.08 -39.38
C GLU A 83 -50.20 37.13 -38.28
N LEU A 84 -49.39 38.17 -38.33
CA LEU A 84 -49.45 39.29 -37.36
C LEU A 84 -50.71 40.13 -37.51
N ASP A 85 -51.18 40.35 -38.77
CA ASP A 85 -52.42 41.14 -39.05
C ASP A 85 -53.68 40.37 -38.66
N THR A 86 -53.65 39.04 -38.73
CA THR A 86 -54.77 38.16 -38.35
C THR A 86 -54.68 37.71 -36.89
N PHE A 87 -53.60 38.05 -36.19
CA PHE A 87 -53.41 37.64 -34.81
C PHE A 87 -54.50 38.18 -33.87
N HIS A 88 -55.05 37.28 -33.07
CA HIS A 88 -55.98 37.62 -32.00
C HIS A 88 -55.76 36.71 -30.81
N TYR A 89 -55.79 37.30 -29.61
CA TYR A 89 -55.70 36.50 -28.40
C TYR A 89 -56.99 35.66 -28.21
N ASP A 90 -56.82 34.36 -28.15
CA ASP A 90 -57.88 33.45 -27.69
C ASP A 90 -57.97 33.48 -26.19
N THR A 91 -59.13 33.90 -25.64
CA THR A 91 -59.37 34.02 -24.18
C THR A 91 -59.30 32.70 -23.47
N GLN A 92 -59.40 31.56 -24.17
CA GLN A 92 -59.26 30.22 -23.60
C GLN A 92 -57.86 29.66 -23.74
N SER A 93 -56.95 30.42 -24.32
CA SER A 93 -55.58 29.96 -24.60
C SER A 93 -54.79 29.60 -23.32
N SER A 94 -53.95 28.56 -23.42
CA SER A 94 -53.01 28.17 -22.37
C SER A 94 -51.94 29.24 -22.08
N LEU A 95 -51.83 30.26 -22.96
CA LEU A 95 -50.95 31.42 -22.73
C LEU A 95 -51.25 32.18 -21.43
N PHE A 96 -52.50 32.17 -20.98
CA PHE A 96 -52.92 32.82 -19.72
C PHE A 96 -52.71 31.94 -18.48
N LYS A 97 -52.24 30.66 -18.66
CA LYS A 97 -52.13 29.71 -17.53
C LYS A 97 -50.70 29.39 -17.14
N LYS A 98 -49.71 29.66 -17.99
CA LYS A 98 -48.29 29.31 -17.78
C LYS A 98 -47.38 30.42 -18.29
N TYR A 99 -46.25 30.59 -17.60
CA TYR A 99 -45.16 31.40 -18.16
C TYR A 99 -44.49 30.66 -19.33
N ARG A 100 -43.89 31.39 -20.24
CA ARG A 100 -43.10 30.87 -21.35
C ARG A 100 -41.70 31.47 -21.28
N ILE A 101 -40.70 30.67 -21.59
CA ILE A 101 -39.32 31.12 -21.72
C ILE A 101 -38.97 31.03 -23.20
N SER A 102 -38.49 32.13 -23.77
CA SER A 102 -38.11 32.20 -25.19
C SER A 102 -36.99 33.23 -25.39
N HIS A 103 -36.25 33.07 -26.47
CA HIS A 103 -35.29 34.08 -26.87
C HIS A 103 -36.00 35.30 -27.45
N HIS A 104 -35.68 36.46 -26.90
CA HIS A 104 -36.06 37.74 -27.44
C HIS A 104 -34.81 38.52 -27.90
N MET A 105 -35.03 39.54 -28.72
CA MET A 105 -33.97 40.37 -29.25
C MET A 105 -34.23 41.83 -28.89
N ARG A 106 -33.20 42.52 -28.41
CA ARG A 106 -33.24 43.93 -28.13
C ARG A 106 -33.10 44.73 -29.42
N ARG A 107 -33.35 46.02 -29.35
CA ARG A 107 -33.21 46.96 -30.51
C ARG A 107 -31.80 46.97 -31.10
N ASP A 108 -30.77 46.79 -30.27
CA ASP A 108 -29.37 46.72 -30.66
C ASP A 108 -28.95 45.37 -31.29
N GLY A 109 -29.89 44.43 -31.44
CA GLY A 109 -29.65 43.10 -31.98
C GLY A 109 -29.17 42.06 -30.94
N THR A 110 -28.92 42.43 -29.67
CA THR A 110 -28.54 41.49 -28.63
C THR A 110 -29.71 40.57 -28.27
N ARG A 111 -29.42 39.31 -28.04
CA ARG A 111 -30.43 38.30 -27.65
C ARG A 111 -30.41 38.12 -26.12
N PHE A 112 -31.62 37.94 -25.59
CA PHE A 112 -31.81 37.66 -24.18
C PHE A 112 -32.91 36.63 -23.95
N TRP A 113 -32.80 35.89 -22.84
CA TRP A 113 -33.83 34.97 -22.42
C TRP A 113 -34.95 35.73 -21.71
N ASN A 114 -36.15 35.68 -22.25
CA ASN A 114 -37.32 36.33 -21.67
C ASN A 114 -38.26 35.28 -21.07
N GLN A 115 -38.52 35.41 -19.78
CA GLN A 115 -39.62 34.73 -19.12
C GLN A 115 -40.82 35.65 -19.15
N GLN A 116 -41.89 35.24 -19.88
CA GLN A 116 -43.09 36.06 -20.04
C GLN A 116 -44.33 35.33 -19.53
N SER A 117 -45.25 36.08 -18.92
CA SER A 117 -46.60 35.64 -18.59
C SER A 117 -47.62 36.63 -19.13
N HIS A 118 -48.84 36.13 -19.39
CA HIS A 118 -49.94 36.93 -19.93
C HIS A 118 -51.16 36.81 -19.03
N ALA A 119 -51.85 37.90 -18.85
CA ALA A 119 -53.15 37.93 -18.13
C ALA A 119 -54.18 38.77 -18.90
N LEU A 120 -55.38 38.29 -18.97
CA LEU A 120 -56.50 38.99 -19.58
C LEU A 120 -57.10 39.98 -18.55
N ILE A 121 -57.27 41.25 -18.97
CA ILE A 121 -57.98 42.28 -18.24
C ILE A 121 -59.31 42.53 -18.94
N VAL A 122 -60.42 42.40 -18.24
CA VAL A 122 -61.76 42.66 -18.75
C VAL A 122 -62.38 43.82 -18.00
N LEU A 123 -62.52 44.95 -18.69
CA LEU A 123 -63.11 46.17 -18.11
C LEU A 123 -64.62 46.31 -18.33
N GLY A 124 -65.15 45.55 -19.28
CA GLY A 124 -66.58 45.53 -19.60
C GLY A 124 -66.94 44.43 -20.61
N PRO A 125 -68.21 44.26 -20.97
CA PRO A 125 -68.73 43.20 -21.86
C PRO A 125 -68.31 43.37 -23.35
N ASP A 126 -67.91 44.59 -23.75
CA ASP A 126 -67.50 44.85 -25.10
C ASP A 126 -66.05 44.32 -25.36
N PRO A 127 -65.79 43.61 -26.46
CA PRO A 127 -64.45 43.20 -26.86
C PRO A 127 -63.43 44.34 -26.91
N SER A 128 -63.84 45.56 -27.21
CA SER A 128 -62.96 46.75 -27.19
C SER A 128 -62.52 47.16 -25.76
N GLN A 129 -63.16 46.61 -24.74
CA GLN A 129 -62.85 46.81 -23.33
C GLN A 129 -62.05 45.66 -22.72
N GLN A 130 -61.54 44.76 -23.54
CA GLN A 130 -60.63 43.66 -23.17
C GLN A 130 -59.21 44.02 -23.62
N MET A 131 -58.22 43.71 -22.79
CA MET A 131 -56.81 43.91 -23.06
C MET A 131 -55.98 42.80 -22.39
N VAL A 132 -54.76 42.60 -22.86
CA VAL A 132 -53.83 41.65 -22.31
C VAL A 132 -52.66 42.39 -21.63
N VAL A 133 -52.36 42.07 -20.39
CA VAL A 133 -51.11 42.47 -19.76
C VAL A 133 -50.09 41.35 -19.93
N ALA A 134 -48.92 41.66 -20.45
CA ALA A 134 -47.82 40.73 -20.49
C ALA A 134 -46.72 41.26 -19.54
N THR A 135 -46.21 40.38 -18.69
CA THR A 135 -45.04 40.65 -17.87
C THR A 135 -43.85 39.92 -18.47
N CYS A 136 -42.73 40.60 -18.54
CA CYS A 136 -41.49 40.13 -19.14
C CYS A 136 -40.35 40.27 -18.15
N ARG A 137 -39.60 39.23 -17.95
CA ARG A 137 -38.39 39.24 -17.10
C ARG A 137 -37.20 38.75 -17.91
N ASP A 138 -36.14 39.54 -17.94
CA ASP A 138 -34.86 39.08 -18.47
C ASP A 138 -34.21 38.14 -17.45
N ILE A 139 -34.11 36.85 -17.85
CA ILE A 139 -33.49 35.80 -17.02
C ILE A 139 -32.16 35.32 -17.60
N THR A 140 -31.54 36.10 -18.50
CA THR A 140 -30.30 35.73 -19.19
C THR A 140 -29.18 35.49 -18.20
N ASP A 141 -28.98 36.36 -17.23
CA ASP A 141 -27.92 36.21 -16.23
C ASP A 141 -28.19 35.05 -15.27
N GLN A 142 -29.47 34.79 -14.97
CA GLN A 142 -29.87 33.64 -14.16
C GLN A 142 -29.53 32.33 -14.88
N ILE A 143 -29.84 32.19 -16.17
CA ILE A 143 -29.52 30.99 -16.97
C ILE A 143 -27.99 30.84 -17.09
N ARG A 144 -27.26 31.91 -17.41
CA ARG A 144 -25.79 31.88 -17.50
C ARG A 144 -25.13 31.45 -16.18
N THR A 145 -25.61 31.99 -15.07
CA THR A 145 -25.09 31.65 -13.73
C THR A 145 -25.36 30.16 -13.40
N GLN A 146 -26.57 29.69 -13.74
CA GLN A 146 -26.93 28.29 -13.51
C GLN A 146 -26.10 27.32 -14.37
N ASP A 147 -25.88 27.65 -15.64
CA ASP A 147 -25.04 26.84 -16.54
C ASP A 147 -23.58 26.85 -16.07
N ALA A 148 -23.06 28.00 -15.64
CA ALA A 148 -21.71 28.11 -15.07
C ALA A 148 -21.58 27.27 -13.79
N LEU A 149 -22.58 27.35 -12.90
CA LEU A 149 -22.60 26.59 -11.65
C LEU A 149 -22.61 25.07 -11.93
N GLU A 150 -23.41 24.62 -12.89
CA GLU A 150 -23.48 23.21 -13.25
C GLU A 150 -22.17 22.71 -13.87
N LYS A 151 -21.51 23.51 -14.72
CA LYS A 151 -20.18 23.18 -15.24
C LYS A 151 -19.15 23.02 -14.11
N VAL A 152 -19.08 24.00 -13.21
CA VAL A 152 -18.16 23.95 -12.05
C VAL A 152 -18.51 22.74 -11.16
N ARG A 153 -19.79 22.43 -10.97
CA ARG A 153 -20.22 21.26 -10.21
C ARG A 153 -19.74 19.95 -10.82
N VAL A 154 -19.84 19.82 -12.15
CA VAL A 154 -19.38 18.63 -12.89
C VAL A 154 -17.85 18.51 -12.81
N GLU A 155 -17.13 19.62 -12.98
CA GLU A 155 -15.65 19.66 -12.85
C GLU A 155 -15.19 19.30 -11.44
N LEU A 156 -15.83 19.87 -10.42
CA LEU A 156 -15.53 19.55 -9.02
C LEU A 156 -15.85 18.09 -8.69
N ALA A 157 -16.96 17.55 -9.19
CA ALA A 157 -17.31 16.14 -9.00
C ALA A 157 -16.29 15.23 -9.67
N HIS A 158 -15.78 15.60 -10.85
CA HIS A 158 -14.73 14.86 -11.53
C HIS A 158 -13.42 14.91 -10.77
N ALA A 159 -12.94 16.08 -10.40
CA ALA A 159 -11.71 16.27 -9.61
C ALA A 159 -11.78 15.56 -8.24
N ALA A 160 -12.94 15.62 -7.56
CA ALA A 160 -13.13 14.93 -6.29
C ALA A 160 -13.07 13.38 -6.39
N GLY A 161 -13.26 12.82 -7.58
CA GLY A 161 -13.29 11.37 -7.83
C GLY A 161 -12.06 10.81 -8.54
N HIS A 162 -11.14 11.64 -9.04
CA HIS A 162 -10.01 11.20 -9.85
C HIS A 162 -8.67 11.66 -9.28
N ASP A 163 -7.60 11.01 -9.68
CA ASP A 163 -6.21 11.40 -9.39
C ASP A 163 -5.74 12.40 -10.46
N ASP A 164 -5.28 13.55 -10.03
CA ASP A 164 -4.93 14.68 -10.92
C ASP A 164 -3.74 14.36 -11.86
N LEU A 165 -2.82 13.47 -11.45
CA LEU A 165 -1.65 13.12 -12.24
C LEU A 165 -1.96 12.14 -13.35
N THR A 166 -2.77 11.12 -13.04
CA THR A 166 -3.00 9.96 -13.91
C THR A 166 -4.38 9.94 -14.56
N GLY A 167 -5.31 10.72 -14.04
CA GLY A 167 -6.72 10.74 -14.47
C GLY A 167 -7.53 9.49 -14.06
N MET A 168 -6.92 8.53 -13.40
CA MET A 168 -7.58 7.33 -12.88
C MET A 168 -8.51 7.65 -11.70
N GLY A 169 -9.38 6.73 -11.31
CA GLY A 169 -10.14 6.87 -10.08
C GLY A 169 -9.24 7.03 -8.87
N ASN A 170 -9.68 7.82 -7.88
CA ASN A 170 -9.02 7.94 -6.60
C ASN A 170 -9.69 7.05 -5.52
N ARG A 171 -9.19 7.08 -4.29
CA ARG A 171 -9.74 6.31 -3.15
C ARG A 171 -11.24 6.56 -2.92
N LYS A 172 -11.71 7.80 -3.13
CA LYS A 172 -13.12 8.15 -2.96
C LYS A 172 -13.99 7.47 -4.02
N LYS A 173 -13.58 7.55 -5.30
CA LYS A 173 -14.30 6.91 -6.40
C LYS A 173 -14.36 5.39 -6.22
N LEU A 174 -13.26 4.78 -5.74
CA LEU A 174 -13.24 3.36 -5.40
C LEU A 174 -14.28 3.02 -4.32
N ALA A 175 -14.34 3.80 -3.23
CA ALA A 175 -15.29 3.57 -2.15
C ALA A 175 -16.75 3.65 -2.64
N ASP A 176 -17.07 4.68 -3.44
CA ASP A 176 -18.38 4.86 -4.04
C ASP A 176 -18.72 3.71 -5.01
N PHE A 177 -17.76 3.30 -5.85
CA PHE A 177 -17.91 2.21 -6.80
C PHE A 177 -18.22 0.87 -6.12
N LEU A 178 -17.49 0.53 -5.07
CA LEU A 178 -17.67 -0.73 -4.33
C LEU A 178 -19.05 -0.84 -3.65
N THR A 179 -19.72 0.29 -3.38
CA THR A 179 -21.07 0.32 -2.82
C THR A 179 -22.17 0.27 -3.87
N SER A 180 -21.83 0.38 -5.15
CA SER A 180 -22.80 0.43 -6.25
C SER A 180 -23.56 -0.88 -6.41
N ALA A 181 -24.78 -0.79 -6.92
CA ALA A 181 -25.62 -1.96 -7.20
C ALA A 181 -25.00 -2.87 -8.28
N HIS A 182 -24.27 -2.27 -9.21
CA HIS A 182 -23.58 -2.99 -10.29
C HIS A 182 -22.47 -3.91 -9.75
N VAL A 183 -21.61 -3.39 -8.90
CA VAL A 183 -20.56 -4.18 -8.23
C VAL A 183 -21.14 -5.26 -7.35
N ARG A 184 -22.21 -4.96 -6.59
CA ARG A 184 -22.87 -5.96 -5.74
C ARG A 184 -23.40 -7.16 -6.52
N LYS A 185 -23.91 -6.95 -7.73
CA LYS A 185 -24.36 -8.04 -8.62
C LYS A 185 -23.23 -9.01 -8.95
N HIS A 186 -22.09 -8.50 -9.43
CA HIS A 186 -20.93 -9.32 -9.79
C HIS A 186 -20.26 -9.96 -8.55
N LEU A 187 -20.23 -9.23 -7.44
CA LEU A 187 -19.73 -9.78 -6.18
C LEU A 187 -20.53 -10.99 -5.71
N THR A 188 -21.89 -10.91 -5.78
CA THR A 188 -22.77 -12.02 -5.41
C THR A 188 -22.66 -13.20 -6.37
N ALA A 189 -22.41 -12.95 -7.66
CA ALA A 189 -22.22 -13.97 -8.67
C ALA A 189 -20.85 -14.67 -8.59
N GLY A 190 -19.88 -14.10 -7.84
CA GLY A 190 -18.51 -14.61 -7.81
C GLY A 190 -17.68 -14.22 -9.02
N GLU A 191 -18.04 -13.13 -9.68
CA GLU A 191 -17.45 -12.65 -10.95
C GLU A 191 -16.68 -11.34 -10.80
N LEU A 192 -16.24 -10.98 -9.59
CA LEU A 192 -15.48 -9.77 -9.32
C LEU A 192 -14.02 -10.11 -9.04
N GLY A 193 -13.13 -9.66 -9.92
CA GLY A 193 -11.69 -9.73 -9.76
C GLY A 193 -11.13 -8.42 -9.20
N VAL A 194 -10.07 -8.52 -8.40
CA VAL A 194 -9.29 -7.37 -7.92
C VAL A 194 -7.83 -7.62 -8.23
N LEU A 195 -7.20 -6.67 -8.90
CA LEU A 195 -5.76 -6.62 -9.11
C LEU A 195 -5.21 -5.42 -8.33
N GLN A 196 -4.26 -5.65 -7.45
CA GLN A 196 -3.51 -4.60 -6.77
C GLN A 196 -2.09 -4.61 -7.29
N LEU A 197 -1.61 -3.44 -7.70
CA LEU A 197 -0.31 -3.27 -8.34
C LEU A 197 0.53 -2.29 -7.53
N ASP A 198 1.85 -2.50 -7.56
CA ASP A 198 2.83 -1.62 -6.94
C ASP A 198 4.10 -1.63 -7.79
N LEU A 199 4.72 -0.46 -7.92
CA LEU A 199 5.94 -0.28 -8.71
C LEU A 199 7.16 -0.64 -7.87
N ASP A 200 7.90 -1.63 -8.34
CA ASP A 200 9.10 -2.10 -7.66
C ASP A 200 10.19 -1.02 -7.70
N LYS A 201 10.71 -0.65 -6.52
CA LYS A 201 11.82 0.30 -6.37
C LYS A 201 11.53 1.71 -6.95
N PHE A 202 10.27 2.13 -6.95
CA PHE A 202 9.86 3.45 -7.50
C PHE A 202 10.61 4.61 -6.85
N LYS A 203 10.92 4.50 -5.56
CA LYS A 203 11.72 5.51 -4.85
C LYS A 203 13.11 5.69 -5.46
N GLU A 204 13.79 4.59 -5.87
CA GLU A 204 15.12 4.67 -6.52
C GLU A 204 15.05 5.44 -7.84
N ILE A 205 13.94 5.34 -8.59
CA ILE A 205 13.72 6.11 -9.83
C ILE A 205 13.60 7.61 -9.50
N ASN A 206 12.80 7.97 -8.50
CA ASN A 206 12.66 9.36 -8.06
C ASN A 206 13.98 9.95 -7.56
N ASP A 207 14.71 9.19 -6.74
CA ASP A 207 15.99 9.64 -6.16
C ASP A 207 17.08 9.80 -7.23
N THR A 208 17.04 8.99 -8.29
CA THR A 208 18.08 8.99 -9.35
C THR A 208 17.74 9.93 -10.51
N LEU A 209 16.48 9.95 -10.97
CA LEU A 209 16.05 10.65 -12.19
C LEU A 209 15.14 11.86 -11.93
N GLY A 210 14.77 12.08 -10.67
CA GLY A 210 13.89 13.16 -10.25
C GLY A 210 12.39 12.83 -10.35
N HIS A 211 11.57 13.63 -9.67
CA HIS A 211 10.13 13.43 -9.58
C HIS A 211 9.40 13.50 -10.93
N ASP A 212 9.90 14.31 -11.89
CA ASP A 212 9.30 14.39 -13.22
C ASP A 212 9.38 13.05 -13.97
N ALA A 213 10.48 12.30 -13.79
CA ALA A 213 10.63 10.95 -14.36
C ALA A 213 9.67 9.97 -13.67
N GLY A 214 9.53 10.06 -12.34
CA GLY A 214 8.56 9.29 -11.59
C GLY A 214 7.13 9.54 -12.05
N ASP A 215 6.75 10.80 -12.26
CA ASP A 215 5.44 11.18 -12.80
C ASP A 215 5.17 10.60 -14.20
N ALA A 216 6.20 10.55 -15.05
CA ALA A 216 6.09 9.92 -16.36
C ALA A 216 5.88 8.40 -16.26
N VAL A 217 6.57 7.74 -15.33
CA VAL A 217 6.39 6.31 -15.03
C VAL A 217 4.97 6.04 -14.52
N LEU A 218 4.46 6.87 -13.60
CA LEU A 218 3.10 6.74 -13.08
C LEU A 218 2.04 6.88 -14.18
N ARG A 219 2.22 7.84 -15.11
CA ARG A 219 1.33 7.99 -16.28
C ARG A 219 1.45 6.82 -17.25
N HIS A 220 2.64 6.26 -17.43
CA HIS A 220 2.85 5.07 -18.27
C HIS A 220 2.08 3.85 -17.72
N VAL A 221 2.20 3.58 -16.42
CA VAL A 221 1.50 2.47 -15.76
C VAL A 221 0.00 2.68 -15.76
N ALA A 222 -0.47 3.90 -15.51
CA ALA A 222 -1.89 4.25 -15.62
C ALA A 222 -2.43 4.02 -17.03
N GLY A 223 -1.67 4.38 -18.07
CA GLY A 223 -2.00 4.10 -19.47
C GLY A 223 -2.07 2.60 -19.78
N ALA A 224 -1.14 1.81 -19.24
CA ALA A 224 -1.16 0.36 -19.38
C ALA A 224 -2.40 -0.27 -18.72
N LEU A 225 -2.79 0.22 -17.55
CA LEU A 225 -4.02 -0.21 -16.87
C LEU A 225 -5.26 0.16 -17.69
N ALA A 226 -5.38 1.42 -18.11
CA ALA A 226 -6.52 1.93 -18.87
C ALA A 226 -6.71 1.18 -20.22
N ALA A 227 -5.61 0.80 -20.89
CA ALA A 227 -5.67 0.00 -22.11
C ALA A 227 -6.24 -1.41 -21.90
N HIS A 228 -6.24 -1.91 -20.68
CA HIS A 228 -6.74 -3.23 -20.30
C HIS A 228 -8.03 -3.16 -19.46
N GLU A 229 -8.61 -1.98 -19.26
CA GLU A 229 -9.94 -1.84 -18.66
C GLU A 229 -11.03 -2.27 -19.64
N HIS A 230 -11.98 -3.08 -19.18
CA HIS A 230 -13.19 -3.42 -19.93
C HIS A 230 -14.36 -2.54 -19.49
N PRO A 231 -15.42 -2.42 -20.30
CA PRO A 231 -16.60 -1.66 -19.93
C PRO A 231 -17.17 -2.12 -18.58
N GLY A 232 -17.27 -1.20 -17.64
CA GLY A 232 -17.75 -1.47 -16.30
C GLY A 232 -16.66 -1.67 -15.23
N ASP A 233 -15.41 -1.86 -15.62
CA ASP A 233 -14.28 -1.93 -14.70
C ASP A 233 -13.97 -0.56 -14.07
N LEU A 234 -13.12 -0.55 -13.07
CA LEU A 234 -12.61 0.67 -12.47
C LEU A 234 -11.13 0.54 -12.12
N GLY A 235 -10.31 1.31 -12.82
CA GLY A 235 -8.90 1.53 -12.46
C GLY A 235 -8.75 2.74 -11.53
N CYS A 236 -7.95 2.56 -10.48
CA CYS A 236 -7.69 3.58 -9.47
C CYS A 236 -6.20 3.69 -9.16
N ARG A 237 -5.77 4.90 -8.83
CA ARG A 237 -4.51 5.13 -8.13
C ARG A 237 -4.81 5.42 -6.66
N MET A 238 -4.18 4.63 -5.77
CA MET A 238 -4.45 4.69 -4.33
C MET A 238 -3.59 5.72 -3.62
N GLY A 239 -2.51 6.14 -4.25
CA GLY A 239 -1.51 7.09 -3.78
C GLY A 239 -0.10 6.56 -3.99
N GLY A 240 0.89 7.44 -4.10
CA GLY A 240 2.27 7.03 -4.37
C GLY A 240 2.37 6.20 -5.65
N ASP A 241 2.87 4.99 -5.51
CA ASP A 241 3.13 3.99 -6.55
C ASP A 241 2.10 2.84 -6.57
N GLU A 242 0.99 2.97 -5.81
CA GLU A 242 -0.04 1.95 -5.68
C GLU A 242 -1.21 2.18 -6.64
N PHE A 243 -1.54 1.14 -7.42
CA PHE A 243 -2.69 1.10 -8.32
C PHE A 243 -3.60 -0.07 -8.00
N LEU A 244 -4.86 0.06 -8.39
CA LEU A 244 -5.87 -0.98 -8.19
C LEU A 244 -6.79 -1.03 -9.40
N LEU A 245 -7.09 -2.25 -9.88
CA LEU A 245 -8.08 -2.48 -10.92
C LEU A 245 -9.17 -3.42 -10.39
N ILE A 246 -10.40 -2.95 -10.41
CA ILE A 246 -11.60 -3.77 -10.17
C ILE A 246 -12.10 -4.28 -11.51
N CYS A 247 -12.10 -5.59 -11.69
CA CYS A 247 -12.53 -6.26 -12.91
C CYS A 247 -13.91 -6.87 -12.69
N LEU A 248 -14.89 -6.52 -13.52
CA LEU A 248 -16.23 -7.08 -13.45
C LEU A 248 -16.43 -8.17 -14.51
N GLY A 249 -17.28 -9.17 -14.21
CA GLY A 249 -17.59 -10.24 -15.15
C GLY A 249 -16.47 -11.26 -15.37
N ILE A 250 -15.49 -11.34 -14.49
CA ILE A 250 -14.42 -12.33 -14.54
C ILE A 250 -14.95 -13.68 -14.03
N GLN A 251 -14.98 -14.69 -14.91
CA GLN A 251 -15.60 -15.98 -14.61
C GLN A 251 -14.61 -17.04 -14.10
N SER A 252 -13.29 -16.83 -14.25
CA SER A 252 -12.31 -17.80 -13.82
C SER A 252 -11.02 -17.16 -13.30
N ARG A 253 -10.29 -17.93 -12.49
CA ARG A 253 -8.95 -17.53 -12.00
C ARG A 253 -7.96 -17.37 -13.14
N ASP A 254 -8.02 -18.25 -14.14
CA ASP A 254 -7.11 -18.22 -15.29
C ASP A 254 -7.34 -16.98 -16.15
N ALA A 255 -8.60 -16.56 -16.34
CA ALA A 255 -8.92 -15.31 -17.04
C ALA A 255 -8.39 -14.09 -16.31
N LEU A 256 -8.49 -14.06 -14.97
CA LEU A 256 -7.94 -12.97 -14.15
C LEU A 256 -6.41 -12.94 -14.23
N LEU A 257 -5.76 -14.11 -14.13
CA LEU A 257 -4.30 -14.22 -14.24
C LEU A 257 -3.79 -13.80 -15.62
N ALA A 258 -4.42 -14.28 -16.68
CA ALA A 258 -4.05 -13.91 -18.04
C ALA A 258 -4.13 -12.38 -18.24
N ARG A 259 -5.17 -11.74 -17.72
CA ARG A 259 -5.31 -10.29 -17.76
C ARG A 259 -4.24 -9.58 -16.93
N ALA A 260 -3.95 -10.08 -15.73
CA ALA A 260 -2.91 -9.53 -14.87
C ALA A 260 -1.51 -9.63 -15.51
N GLU A 261 -1.20 -10.73 -16.20
CA GLU A 261 0.06 -10.90 -16.94
C GLU A 261 0.17 -9.94 -18.13
N LEU A 262 -0.92 -9.70 -18.86
CA LEU A 262 -0.93 -8.68 -19.92
C LEU A 262 -0.64 -7.28 -19.38
N ILE A 263 -1.27 -6.92 -18.26
CA ILE A 263 -1.05 -5.64 -17.58
C ILE A 263 0.40 -5.56 -17.07
N LEU A 264 0.91 -6.62 -16.45
CA LEU A 264 2.28 -6.69 -15.97
C LEU A 264 3.28 -6.42 -17.10
N HIS A 265 3.08 -7.09 -18.24
CA HIS A 265 3.95 -6.92 -19.40
C HIS A 265 3.89 -5.50 -19.97
N ALA A 266 2.69 -4.94 -20.11
CA ALA A 266 2.48 -3.59 -20.62
C ALA A 266 3.05 -2.52 -19.67
N ALA A 267 2.81 -2.64 -18.37
CA ALA A 267 3.30 -1.71 -17.36
C ALA A 267 4.82 -1.75 -17.17
N SER A 268 5.43 -2.94 -17.37
CA SER A 268 6.89 -3.11 -17.28
C SER A 268 7.62 -2.84 -18.60
N ALA A 269 6.91 -2.43 -19.66
CA ALA A 269 7.53 -2.08 -20.93
C ALA A 269 8.45 -0.85 -20.76
N PRO A 270 9.58 -0.80 -21.50
CA PRO A 270 10.51 0.31 -21.41
C PRO A 270 9.84 1.64 -21.80
N LEU A 271 9.98 2.65 -20.94
CA LEU A 271 9.50 4.01 -21.19
C LEU A 271 10.67 4.88 -21.68
N HIS A 272 10.49 5.57 -22.80
CA HIS A 272 11.42 6.60 -23.24
C HIS A 272 11.12 7.92 -22.53
N TRP A 273 12.06 8.34 -21.69
CA TRP A 273 11.99 9.60 -20.95
C TRP A 273 13.20 10.48 -21.30
N LYS A 274 12.94 11.59 -22.04
CA LYS A 274 14.00 12.43 -22.62
C LYS A 274 14.94 11.56 -23.48
N GLU A 275 16.23 11.56 -23.19
CA GLU A 275 17.23 10.77 -23.92
C GLU A 275 17.53 9.39 -23.29
N GLN A 276 16.77 9.01 -22.25
CA GLN A 276 17.01 7.78 -21.48
C GLN A 276 15.85 6.80 -21.60
N THR A 277 16.17 5.52 -21.47
CA THR A 277 15.16 4.46 -21.37
C THR A 277 15.02 4.04 -19.90
N VAL A 278 13.86 4.33 -19.32
CA VAL A 278 13.51 3.97 -17.95
C VAL A 278 12.77 2.63 -17.96
N ARG A 279 13.17 1.72 -17.09
CA ARG A 279 12.47 0.45 -16.85
C ARG A 279 11.98 0.43 -15.41
N VAL A 280 10.73 0.09 -15.22
CA VAL A 280 10.13 -0.11 -13.91
C VAL A 280 9.64 -1.54 -13.79
N GLY A 281 9.95 -2.20 -12.67
CA GLY A 281 9.32 -3.47 -12.31
C GLY A 281 7.93 -3.19 -11.73
N VAL A 282 7.02 -4.12 -11.93
CA VAL A 282 5.67 -4.06 -11.34
C VAL A 282 5.38 -5.39 -10.67
N SER A 283 4.89 -5.36 -9.45
CA SER A 283 4.38 -6.54 -8.74
C SER A 283 2.86 -6.47 -8.67
N ILE A 284 2.19 -7.61 -8.88
CA ILE A 284 0.72 -7.67 -8.90
C ILE A 284 0.22 -8.74 -7.94
N GLY A 285 -0.75 -8.37 -7.10
CA GLY A 285 -1.57 -9.28 -6.32
C GLY A 285 -2.97 -9.37 -6.90
N ALA A 286 -3.47 -10.60 -7.10
CA ALA A 286 -4.76 -10.87 -7.70
C ALA A 286 -5.66 -11.65 -6.76
N THR A 287 -6.96 -11.37 -6.78
CA THR A 287 -7.99 -12.19 -6.11
C THR A 287 -9.28 -12.18 -6.88
N LEU A 288 -10.04 -13.27 -6.80
CA LEU A 288 -11.36 -13.43 -7.42
C LEU A 288 -12.39 -13.70 -6.32
N SER A 289 -13.55 -13.05 -6.40
CA SER A 289 -14.67 -13.33 -5.50
C SER A 289 -15.19 -14.76 -5.66
N THR A 290 -15.77 -15.28 -4.59
CA THR A 290 -16.52 -16.54 -4.62
C THR A 290 -18.01 -16.28 -4.44
N VAL A 291 -18.84 -17.18 -4.94
CA VAL A 291 -20.31 -17.00 -4.89
C VAL A 291 -20.78 -16.75 -3.45
N GLY A 292 -21.46 -15.65 -3.25
CA GLY A 292 -22.38 -15.44 -2.10
C GLY A 292 -21.80 -14.79 -0.84
N THR A 293 -20.49 -14.48 -0.70
CA THR A 293 -19.99 -14.19 0.66
C THR A 293 -19.06 -13.01 0.86
N MET A 294 -18.53 -12.36 -0.18
CA MET A 294 -17.43 -11.41 0.02
C MET A 294 -17.85 -9.95 -0.08
N LYS A 295 -17.40 -9.16 0.89
CA LYS A 295 -17.41 -7.69 0.80
C LYS A 295 -16.23 -7.25 -0.07
N GLY A 296 -16.41 -6.24 -0.93
CA GLY A 296 -15.33 -5.74 -1.82
C GLY A 296 -14.05 -5.37 -1.09
N GLN A 297 -14.13 -4.82 0.13
CA GLN A 297 -12.98 -4.51 0.97
C GLN A 297 -12.16 -5.75 1.38
N THR A 298 -12.82 -6.91 1.53
CA THR A 298 -12.12 -8.17 1.83
C THR A 298 -11.27 -8.62 0.64
N LEU A 299 -11.79 -8.46 -0.58
CA LEU A 299 -11.03 -8.76 -1.80
C LEU A 299 -9.81 -7.86 -1.96
N ILE A 300 -9.93 -6.56 -1.65
CA ILE A 300 -8.77 -5.65 -1.67
C ILE A 300 -7.70 -6.14 -0.69
N LYS A 301 -8.06 -6.48 0.54
CA LYS A 301 -7.10 -7.05 1.52
C LYS A 301 -6.46 -8.34 1.03
N GLN A 302 -7.21 -9.21 0.35
CA GLN A 302 -6.67 -10.45 -0.22
C GLN A 302 -5.71 -10.18 -1.38
N ALA A 303 -6.03 -9.21 -2.25
CA ALA A 303 -5.13 -8.77 -3.32
C ALA A 303 -3.84 -8.17 -2.75
N ASP A 304 -3.92 -7.39 -1.67
CA ASP A 304 -2.77 -6.83 -0.97
C ASP A 304 -1.86 -7.93 -0.37
N GLN A 305 -2.44 -8.95 0.28
CA GLN A 305 -1.69 -10.11 0.77
C GLN A 305 -0.99 -10.87 -0.37
N ALA A 306 -1.65 -10.98 -1.53
CA ALA A 306 -1.07 -11.60 -2.72
C ALA A 306 0.05 -10.74 -3.31
N LEU A 307 -0.11 -9.42 -3.35
CA LEU A 307 0.91 -8.46 -3.77
C LEU A 307 2.16 -8.54 -2.87
N TYR A 308 1.98 -8.60 -1.57
CA TYR A 308 3.08 -8.81 -0.64
C TYR A 308 3.85 -10.10 -0.95
N SER A 309 3.13 -11.19 -1.28
CA SER A 309 3.77 -12.44 -1.69
C SER A 309 4.53 -12.32 -3.02
N SER A 310 4.03 -11.52 -3.99
CA SER A 310 4.75 -11.21 -5.22
C SER A 310 6.08 -10.52 -4.91
N LYS A 311 6.07 -9.50 -4.06
CA LYS A 311 7.26 -8.74 -3.63
C LYS A 311 8.28 -9.63 -2.92
N SER A 312 7.83 -10.48 -1.99
CA SER A 312 8.72 -11.37 -1.20
C SER A 312 9.35 -12.51 -2.00
N ARG A 313 8.76 -12.89 -3.15
CA ARG A 313 9.25 -13.97 -4.02
C ARG A 313 10.16 -13.49 -5.16
N GLY A 314 10.66 -12.26 -5.10
CA GLY A 314 11.60 -11.72 -6.08
C GLY A 314 11.00 -10.68 -7.02
N ARG A 315 9.81 -10.14 -6.71
CA ARG A 315 9.14 -9.05 -7.45
C ARG A 315 8.84 -9.37 -8.92
N GLY A 316 8.34 -8.40 -9.69
CA GLY A 316 8.14 -8.51 -11.12
C GLY A 316 7.20 -9.65 -11.56
N ARG A 317 6.18 -9.96 -10.79
CA ARG A 317 5.28 -11.11 -11.02
C ARG A 317 3.86 -10.89 -10.55
N VAL A 318 2.97 -11.76 -11.02
CA VAL A 318 1.61 -11.89 -10.52
C VAL A 318 1.53 -13.00 -9.48
N THR A 319 0.83 -12.76 -8.37
CA THR A 319 0.46 -13.81 -7.40
C THR A 319 -1.04 -13.80 -7.20
N LEU A 320 -1.68 -14.96 -7.33
CA LEU A 320 -3.10 -15.13 -7.03
C LEU A 320 -3.26 -15.47 -5.54
N TYR A 321 -4.20 -14.82 -4.89
CA TYR A 321 -4.57 -15.13 -3.52
C TYR A 321 -5.08 -16.56 -3.37
N SER A 322 -4.67 -17.20 -2.30
CA SER A 322 -5.21 -18.48 -1.82
C SER A 322 -5.38 -18.41 -0.31
N GLU A 323 -6.28 -19.22 0.26
CA GLU A 323 -6.45 -19.28 1.72
C GLU A 323 -5.16 -19.68 2.45
N HIS A 324 -4.34 -20.53 1.83
CA HIS A 324 -3.04 -20.91 2.35
C HIS A 324 -2.10 -19.71 2.45
N LEU A 325 -2.09 -18.85 1.42
CA LEU A 325 -1.32 -17.59 1.42
C LEU A 325 -1.82 -16.66 2.51
N GLY A 326 -3.13 -16.49 2.63
CA GLY A 326 -3.75 -15.66 3.67
C GLY A 326 -3.38 -16.13 5.09
N ARG A 327 -3.44 -17.44 5.33
CA ARG A 327 -3.02 -18.01 6.63
C ARG A 327 -1.55 -17.75 6.92
N ARG A 328 -0.66 -17.93 5.94
CA ARG A 328 0.78 -17.62 6.09
C ARG A 328 1.04 -16.15 6.37
N PHE A 329 0.35 -15.27 5.67
CA PHE A 329 0.47 -13.82 5.87
C PHE A 329 0.02 -13.43 7.29
N ASN A 330 -1.15 -13.91 7.73
CA ASN A 330 -1.67 -13.63 9.07
C ASN A 330 -0.75 -14.20 10.16
N ALA A 331 -0.27 -15.43 9.98
CA ALA A 331 0.69 -16.04 10.93
C ALA A 331 2.00 -15.24 11.03
N ARG A 332 2.48 -14.69 9.92
CA ARG A 332 3.69 -13.83 9.89
C ARG A 332 3.44 -12.46 10.50
N SER A 333 2.27 -11.85 10.21
CA SER A 333 1.88 -10.58 10.81
C SER A 333 1.75 -10.70 12.33
N GLN A 334 1.16 -11.80 12.81
CA GLN A 334 1.08 -12.09 14.23
C GLN A 334 2.48 -12.28 14.83
N LEU A 335 3.36 -13.02 14.14
CA LEU A 335 4.73 -13.24 14.61
C LEU A 335 5.52 -11.93 14.75
N ASN A 336 5.30 -10.95 13.85
CA ASN A 336 5.92 -9.63 13.98
C ASN A 336 5.44 -8.87 15.23
N CYS A 337 4.15 -8.93 15.55
CA CYS A 337 3.62 -8.36 16.80
C CYS A 337 4.21 -9.06 18.03
N ASP A 338 4.27 -10.40 17.98
CA ASP A 338 4.80 -11.22 19.06
C ASP A 338 6.29 -10.93 19.30
N LEU A 339 7.08 -10.67 18.24
CA LEU A 339 8.51 -10.33 18.32
C LEU A 339 8.78 -9.01 19.09
N HIS A 340 7.99 -7.97 18.82
CA HIS A 340 8.13 -6.72 19.58
C HIS A 340 7.87 -6.92 21.07
N HIS A 341 6.89 -7.74 21.40
CA HIS A 341 6.61 -8.09 22.79
C HIS A 341 7.70 -8.97 23.39
N ALA A 342 8.24 -9.93 22.61
CA ALA A 342 9.26 -10.86 23.04
C ALA A 342 10.58 -10.17 23.44
N VAL A 343 10.98 -9.14 22.68
CA VAL A 343 12.16 -8.32 23.01
C VAL A 343 11.98 -7.61 24.35
N ALA A 344 10.78 -7.03 24.59
CA ALA A 344 10.48 -6.30 25.83
C ALA A 344 10.30 -7.24 27.05
N ALA A 345 9.89 -8.48 26.82
CA ALA A 345 9.60 -9.47 27.86
C ALA A 345 10.74 -10.51 28.06
N GLU A 346 11.92 -10.27 27.45
CA GLU A 346 13.12 -11.12 27.56
C GLU A 346 12.85 -12.61 27.28
N GLN A 347 12.05 -12.89 26.22
CA GLN A 347 11.67 -14.26 25.87
C GLN A 347 12.74 -15.01 25.04
N PHE A 348 13.89 -14.39 24.81
CA PHE A 348 15.01 -14.99 24.09
C PHE A 348 15.98 -15.64 25.06
N GLU A 349 16.41 -16.84 24.72
CA GLU A 349 17.39 -17.62 25.45
C GLU A 349 18.39 -18.26 24.50
N VAL A 350 19.49 -18.78 24.98
CA VAL A 350 20.47 -19.53 24.20
C VAL A 350 20.45 -21.00 24.57
N HIS A 351 20.59 -21.85 23.59
CA HIS A 351 20.92 -23.27 23.77
C HIS A 351 22.35 -23.48 23.33
N LEU A 352 23.11 -24.24 24.12
CA LEU A 352 24.51 -24.51 23.90
C LEU A 352 24.71 -25.81 23.13
N GLN A 353 25.56 -25.81 22.11
CA GLN A 353 25.97 -27.01 21.41
C GLN A 353 27.47 -27.21 21.59
N PRO A 354 27.94 -28.39 22.06
CA PRO A 354 29.36 -28.62 22.38
C PRO A 354 30.21 -28.72 21.12
N ILE A 355 31.42 -28.16 21.17
CA ILE A 355 32.48 -28.27 20.18
C ILE A 355 33.59 -29.14 20.74
N MET A 356 33.90 -30.22 20.04
CA MET A 356 34.89 -31.23 20.47
C MET A 356 36.21 -31.08 19.70
N ASP A 357 37.31 -31.11 20.43
CA ASP A 357 38.65 -31.24 19.87
C ASP A 357 38.92 -32.70 19.51
N LEU A 358 39.26 -32.96 18.23
CA LEU A 358 39.47 -34.30 17.70
C LEU A 358 40.78 -34.97 18.08
N ALA A 359 41.75 -34.21 18.57
CA ALA A 359 43.04 -34.74 18.99
C ALA A 359 42.98 -35.26 20.45
N THR A 360 42.19 -34.59 21.30
CA THR A 360 42.10 -34.90 22.73
C THR A 360 40.79 -35.59 23.14
N ASP A 361 39.82 -35.63 22.23
CA ASP A 361 38.42 -36.06 22.47
C ASP A 361 37.75 -35.30 23.64
N ARG A 362 38.14 -34.04 23.85
CA ARG A 362 37.58 -33.17 24.90
C ARG A 362 36.70 -32.10 24.33
N ILE A 363 35.68 -31.70 25.05
CA ILE A 363 34.92 -30.50 24.76
C ILE A 363 35.74 -29.28 25.13
N THR A 364 35.96 -28.37 24.15
CA THR A 364 36.79 -27.16 24.30
C THR A 364 35.99 -25.87 24.19
N GLY A 365 34.72 -25.98 23.84
CA GLY A 365 33.84 -24.84 23.70
C GLY A 365 32.42 -25.24 23.39
N CYS A 366 31.57 -24.24 23.32
CA CYS A 366 30.18 -24.38 22.91
C CYS A 366 29.81 -23.27 21.90
N GLU A 367 28.86 -23.55 21.04
CA GLU A 367 28.18 -22.52 20.25
C GLU A 367 26.87 -22.15 20.94
N ALA A 368 26.63 -20.84 21.12
CA ALA A 368 25.38 -20.28 21.63
C ALA A 368 24.37 -20.12 20.47
N LEU A 369 23.35 -20.93 20.49
CA LEU A 369 22.32 -20.97 19.48
C LEU A 369 21.04 -20.34 20.02
N LEU A 370 20.68 -19.17 19.49
CA LEU A 370 19.49 -18.42 19.87
C LEU A 370 18.22 -19.28 19.81
N ARG A 371 17.35 -19.12 20.81
CA ARG A 371 16.01 -19.71 20.88
C ARG A 371 15.02 -18.65 21.35
N TRP A 372 13.78 -18.76 20.90
CA TRP A 372 12.69 -17.93 21.40
C TRP A 372 11.67 -18.80 22.14
N ARG A 373 11.50 -18.54 23.41
CA ARG A 373 10.49 -19.21 24.25
C ARG A 373 9.15 -18.51 24.10
N HIS A 374 8.45 -18.86 23.02
CA HIS A 374 7.15 -18.27 22.70
C HIS A 374 6.06 -18.83 23.62
N PRO A 375 5.21 -17.97 24.25
CA PRO A 375 4.19 -18.41 25.23
C PRO A 375 3.23 -19.46 24.70
N GLU A 376 2.81 -19.35 23.43
CA GLU A 376 1.81 -20.25 22.84
C GLU A 376 2.42 -21.33 21.92
N ARG A 377 3.61 -21.08 21.34
CA ARG A 377 4.22 -21.97 20.32
C ARG A 377 5.37 -22.79 20.87
N GLY A 378 5.70 -22.61 22.14
CA GLY A 378 6.84 -23.26 22.76
C GLY A 378 8.18 -22.72 22.25
N LEU A 379 9.20 -23.58 22.24
CA LEU A 379 10.56 -23.20 21.87
C LEU A 379 10.73 -23.12 20.35
N LEU A 380 10.99 -21.92 19.83
CA LEU A 380 11.17 -21.66 18.41
C LEU A 380 12.67 -21.54 18.07
N SER A 381 13.05 -22.17 16.94
CA SER A 381 14.40 -22.02 16.38
C SER A 381 14.54 -20.75 15.56
N PRO A 382 15.76 -20.21 15.35
CA PRO A 382 16.02 -18.99 14.58
C PRO A 382 15.38 -18.97 13.19
N ALA A 383 15.41 -20.07 12.47
CA ALA A 383 14.81 -20.22 11.15
C ALA A 383 13.30 -19.89 11.12
N MET A 384 12.61 -19.96 12.25
CA MET A 384 11.18 -19.68 12.35
C MET A 384 10.86 -18.19 12.50
N PHE A 385 11.80 -17.36 12.97
CA PHE A 385 11.51 -15.97 13.30
C PHE A 385 12.55 -14.93 12.81
N LEU A 386 13.81 -15.30 12.52
CA LEU A 386 14.83 -14.32 12.12
C LEU A 386 14.44 -13.48 10.90
N ALA A 387 13.83 -14.10 9.88
CA ALA A 387 13.36 -13.36 8.71
C ALA A 387 12.23 -12.35 9.04
N ALA A 388 11.46 -12.61 10.09
CA ALA A 388 10.45 -11.68 10.59
C ALA A 388 11.10 -10.58 11.45
N ALA A 389 12.10 -10.94 12.27
CA ALA A 389 12.88 -10.00 13.09
C ALA A 389 13.64 -8.97 12.23
N GLU A 390 14.25 -9.41 11.14
CA GLU A 390 14.92 -8.54 10.17
C GLU A 390 13.94 -7.52 9.56
N GLN A 391 12.75 -7.97 9.12
CA GLN A 391 11.71 -7.09 8.59
C GLN A 391 11.13 -6.13 9.62
N ALA A 392 11.05 -6.56 10.89
CA ALA A 392 10.63 -5.72 12.01
C ALA A 392 11.75 -4.78 12.50
N GLN A 393 12.95 -4.84 11.91
CA GLN A 393 14.15 -4.10 12.33
C GLN A 393 14.55 -4.37 13.80
N LEU A 394 14.27 -5.58 14.29
CA LEU A 394 14.58 -6.01 15.65
C LEU A 394 15.87 -6.84 15.74
N GLN A 395 16.51 -7.15 14.62
CA GLN A 395 17.66 -8.05 14.56
C GLN A 395 18.79 -7.62 15.50
N THR A 396 19.18 -6.35 15.45
CA THR A 396 20.26 -5.81 16.31
C THR A 396 19.93 -5.93 17.80
N GLN A 397 18.67 -5.70 18.20
CA GLN A 397 18.26 -5.85 19.60
C GLN A 397 18.30 -7.31 20.04
N ILE A 398 17.87 -8.22 19.18
CA ILE A 398 17.91 -9.67 19.43
C ILE A 398 19.36 -10.16 19.53
N ASP A 399 20.27 -9.66 18.69
CA ASP A 399 21.68 -10.00 18.73
C ASP A 399 22.33 -9.56 20.06
N TYR A 400 22.00 -8.36 20.58
CA TYR A 400 22.45 -7.93 21.89
C TYR A 400 21.90 -8.79 23.04
N LEU A 401 20.62 -9.21 22.97
CA LEU A 401 20.05 -10.13 23.95
C LEU A 401 20.74 -11.50 23.89
N SER A 402 20.97 -12.02 22.68
CA SER A 402 21.67 -13.29 22.44
C SER A 402 23.10 -13.24 22.98
N MET A 403 23.83 -12.14 22.70
CA MET A 403 25.18 -11.93 23.21
C MET A 403 25.22 -11.98 24.74
N ASN A 404 24.36 -11.22 25.40
CA ASN A 404 24.32 -11.21 26.87
C ASN A 404 23.99 -12.59 27.47
N ALA A 405 22.97 -13.26 26.91
CA ALA A 405 22.59 -14.61 27.35
C ALA A 405 23.72 -15.64 27.14
N ALA A 406 24.49 -15.50 26.05
CA ALA A 406 25.64 -16.36 25.79
C ALA A 406 26.79 -16.11 26.77
N LEU A 407 27.04 -14.84 27.11
CA LEU A 407 28.06 -14.49 28.10
C LEU A 407 27.67 -14.93 29.52
N ASP A 408 26.40 -14.80 29.89
CA ASP A 408 25.91 -15.31 31.20
C ASP A 408 26.04 -16.82 31.25
N ALA A 409 25.68 -17.54 30.19
CA ALA A 409 25.87 -18.99 30.11
C ALA A 409 27.36 -19.40 30.17
N LEU A 410 28.27 -18.57 29.64
CA LEU A 410 29.72 -18.82 29.78
C LEU A 410 30.19 -18.63 31.22
N CYS A 411 29.66 -17.66 31.97
CA CYS A 411 29.91 -17.51 33.41
C CYS A 411 29.45 -18.76 34.16
N ASP A 412 28.23 -19.24 33.93
CA ASP A 412 27.67 -20.44 34.56
C ASP A 412 28.56 -21.68 34.31
N LEU A 413 29.06 -21.84 33.08
CA LEU A 413 29.99 -22.93 32.74
C LEU A 413 31.32 -22.82 33.53
N ARG A 414 31.86 -21.62 33.65
CA ARG A 414 33.12 -21.39 34.38
C ARG A 414 32.93 -21.61 35.88
N ASP A 415 31.84 -21.13 36.45
CA ASP A 415 31.49 -21.34 37.87
C ASP A 415 31.28 -22.83 38.20
N ALA A 416 30.81 -23.62 37.20
CA ALA A 416 30.70 -25.07 37.28
C ALA A 416 32.05 -25.82 37.12
N GLY A 417 33.18 -25.10 36.99
CA GLY A 417 34.53 -25.68 36.92
C GLY A 417 35.09 -25.90 35.52
N PHE A 418 34.41 -25.41 34.47
CA PHE A 418 34.86 -25.50 33.06
C PHE A 418 35.53 -24.19 32.60
N GLU A 419 36.59 -23.75 33.30
CA GLU A 419 37.24 -22.46 33.11
C GLU A 419 37.84 -22.24 31.72
N GLU A 420 38.28 -23.30 31.03
CA GLU A 420 38.92 -23.25 29.69
C GLU A 420 37.92 -23.26 28.51
N MET A 421 36.63 -23.35 28.82
CA MET A 421 35.60 -23.37 27.77
C MET A 421 35.52 -22.03 27.02
N SER A 422 35.36 -22.13 25.69
CA SER A 422 35.11 -20.99 24.85
C SER A 422 33.65 -20.97 24.38
N MET A 423 33.13 -19.76 24.10
CA MET A 423 31.78 -19.54 23.61
C MET A 423 31.81 -18.92 22.19
N ALA A 424 31.19 -19.57 21.24
CA ALA A 424 30.94 -19.02 19.92
C ALA A 424 29.58 -18.32 19.89
N ILE A 425 29.54 -17.11 19.33
CA ILE A 425 28.35 -16.25 19.32
C ILE A 425 28.09 -15.81 17.87
N ASN A 426 26.93 -16.16 17.35
CA ASN A 426 26.49 -15.72 16.03
C ASN A 426 26.11 -14.24 16.02
N VAL A 427 26.55 -13.51 15.01
CA VAL A 427 26.22 -12.09 14.82
C VAL A 427 25.67 -11.83 13.42
N SER A 428 24.68 -10.93 13.35
CA SER A 428 24.13 -10.51 12.06
C SER A 428 24.97 -9.44 11.39
N SER A 429 24.73 -9.25 10.07
CA SER A 429 25.33 -8.14 9.34
C SER A 429 24.95 -6.77 9.91
N SER A 430 23.75 -6.64 10.49
CA SER A 430 23.26 -5.40 11.10
C SER A 430 24.11 -4.96 12.30
N ILE A 431 24.53 -5.91 13.13
CA ILE A 431 25.34 -5.60 14.33
C ILE A 431 26.81 -5.35 13.96
N LEU A 432 27.31 -5.99 12.90
CA LEU A 432 28.66 -5.71 12.40
C LEU A 432 28.80 -4.29 11.82
N ALA A 433 27.69 -3.71 11.35
CA ALA A 433 27.65 -2.32 10.89
C ALA A 433 27.57 -1.32 12.06
N ASP A 434 27.27 -1.78 13.26
CA ASP A 434 27.23 -0.93 14.45
C ASP A 434 28.65 -0.72 14.99
N ALA A 435 29.20 0.45 14.79
CA ALA A 435 30.54 0.83 15.26
C ALA A 435 30.72 0.72 16.78
N ASN A 436 29.62 0.66 17.55
CA ASN A 436 29.65 0.53 19.00
C ASN A 436 29.76 -0.93 19.47
N TYR A 437 29.44 -1.90 18.61
CA TYR A 437 29.37 -3.31 18.98
C TYR A 437 30.67 -3.84 19.63
N PRO A 438 31.87 -3.63 19.06
CA PRO A 438 33.10 -4.10 19.68
C PRO A 438 33.33 -3.53 21.10
N GLY A 439 33.01 -2.24 21.28
CA GLY A 439 33.13 -1.59 22.61
C GLY A 439 32.12 -2.12 23.63
N LEU A 440 30.88 -2.39 23.19
CA LEU A 440 29.85 -2.99 24.05
C LEU A 440 30.18 -4.43 24.41
N LEU A 441 30.74 -5.22 23.50
CA LEU A 441 31.22 -6.58 23.76
C LEU A 441 32.38 -6.57 24.74
N ASP A 442 33.37 -5.68 24.58
CA ASP A 442 34.48 -5.54 25.51
C ASP A 442 34.02 -5.17 26.92
N TRP A 443 33.10 -4.20 27.01
CA TRP A 443 32.48 -3.82 28.28
C TRP A 443 31.70 -4.99 28.93
N ALA A 444 30.93 -5.75 28.12
CA ALA A 444 30.16 -6.88 28.62
C ALA A 444 31.04 -8.03 29.13
N LEU A 445 32.17 -8.27 28.47
CA LEU A 445 33.19 -9.23 28.90
C LEU A 445 33.87 -8.78 30.19
N GLN A 446 34.29 -7.51 30.25
CA GLN A 446 34.94 -6.94 31.43
C GLN A 446 34.01 -6.94 32.66
N SER A 447 32.74 -6.60 32.47
CA SER A 447 31.76 -6.56 33.57
C SER A 447 31.49 -7.94 34.20
N ARG A 448 31.80 -9.03 33.47
CA ARG A 448 31.63 -10.43 33.87
C ARG A 448 32.97 -11.12 34.24
N ASP A 449 34.07 -10.39 34.22
CA ASP A 449 35.44 -10.93 34.43
C ASP A 449 35.79 -12.10 33.48
N LEU A 450 35.27 -12.03 32.23
CA LEU A 450 35.49 -13.04 31.20
C LEU A 450 36.75 -12.71 30.39
N PRO A 451 37.65 -13.69 30.14
CA PRO A 451 38.76 -13.52 29.22
C PRO A 451 38.30 -13.27 27.80
N ARG A 452 38.84 -12.26 27.14
CA ARG A 452 38.41 -11.89 25.76
C ARG A 452 38.58 -13.02 24.77
N ASN A 453 39.64 -13.81 24.90
CA ASN A 453 39.90 -14.99 24.02
C ASN A 453 38.97 -16.19 24.31
N SER A 454 38.13 -16.12 25.34
CA SER A 454 37.11 -17.14 25.61
C SER A 454 35.89 -16.98 24.69
N VAL A 455 35.79 -15.89 23.93
CA VAL A 455 34.69 -15.65 23.01
C VAL A 455 35.20 -15.69 21.57
N CYS A 456 34.38 -16.25 20.69
CA CYS A 456 34.55 -16.26 19.23
C CYS A 456 33.27 -15.71 18.59
N VAL A 457 33.39 -14.62 17.83
CA VAL A 457 32.28 -14.02 17.07
C VAL A 457 32.18 -14.72 15.71
N GLU A 458 31.00 -15.27 15.40
CA GLU A 458 30.74 -15.98 14.15
C GLU A 458 30.02 -15.07 13.15
N ILE A 459 30.56 -14.95 11.95
CA ILE A 459 30.07 -14.09 10.86
C ILE A 459 29.66 -14.98 9.69
N LEU A 460 28.43 -14.87 9.22
CA LEU A 460 27.95 -15.63 8.07
C LEU A 460 28.67 -15.18 6.77
N ASP A 461 29.10 -16.12 5.95
CA ASP A 461 29.71 -15.87 4.62
C ASP A 461 28.79 -15.05 3.70
N THR A 462 27.47 -15.26 3.75
CA THR A 462 26.46 -14.51 2.98
C THR A 462 26.23 -13.08 3.46
N SER A 463 26.44 -12.79 4.74
CA SER A 463 26.25 -11.45 5.33
C SER A 463 27.22 -10.43 4.77
N ILE A 464 28.39 -10.87 4.34
CA ILE A 464 29.43 -10.01 3.76
C ILE A 464 29.05 -9.49 2.38
N MET A 465 28.17 -10.18 1.64
CA MET A 465 27.66 -9.70 0.35
C MET A 465 26.66 -8.54 0.45
N ALA A 466 26.05 -8.37 1.59
CA ALA A 466 25.00 -7.36 1.80
C ALA A 466 25.56 -5.99 2.23
N GLN A 467 26.84 -5.93 2.65
CA GLN A 467 27.50 -4.72 3.13
C GLN A 467 28.79 -4.44 2.35
N SER A 468 29.34 -3.22 2.52
CA SER A 468 30.65 -2.94 1.94
C SER A 468 31.71 -3.80 2.64
N GLU A 469 32.58 -4.48 1.87
CA GLU A 469 33.67 -5.29 2.42
C GLU A 469 34.58 -4.48 3.38
N LEU A 470 34.65 -3.15 3.18
CA LEU A 470 35.44 -2.23 4.02
C LEU A 470 34.87 -2.12 5.43
N ASP A 471 33.56 -2.10 5.60
CA ASP A 471 32.93 -1.94 6.93
C ASP A 471 33.08 -3.22 7.76
N VAL A 472 32.95 -4.39 7.12
CA VAL A 472 33.15 -5.69 7.79
C VAL A 472 34.61 -5.86 8.22
N ASN A 473 35.59 -5.52 7.38
CA ASN A 473 37.01 -5.57 7.73
C ASN A 473 37.34 -4.68 8.94
N ALA A 474 36.78 -3.45 8.97
CA ALA A 474 37.00 -2.53 10.08
C ALA A 474 36.44 -3.10 11.42
N ALA A 475 35.26 -3.75 11.36
CA ALA A 475 34.67 -4.41 12.54
C ALA A 475 35.53 -5.58 13.02
N VAL A 476 36.00 -6.45 12.11
CA VAL A 476 36.90 -7.57 12.43
C VAL A 476 38.21 -7.09 13.06
N GLU A 477 38.84 -6.06 12.50
CA GLU A 477 40.04 -5.46 13.09
C GLU A 477 39.80 -4.90 14.50
N GLN A 478 38.64 -4.35 14.76
CA GLN A 478 38.28 -3.85 16.09
C GLN A 478 38.09 -5.01 17.08
N LEU A 479 37.43 -6.11 16.69
CA LEU A 479 37.30 -7.30 17.50
C LEU A 479 38.65 -7.91 17.84
N HIS A 480 39.58 -8.00 16.90
CA HIS A 480 40.94 -8.47 17.15
C HIS A 480 41.72 -7.54 18.09
N ARG A 481 41.57 -6.22 17.97
CA ARG A 481 42.23 -5.26 18.88
C ARG A 481 41.83 -5.45 20.36
N ILE A 482 40.59 -5.85 20.61
CA ILE A 482 40.14 -6.17 21.97
C ILE A 482 40.46 -7.61 22.36
N GLY A 483 41.02 -8.44 21.48
CA GLY A 483 41.45 -9.80 21.77
C GLY A 483 40.34 -10.87 21.65
N VAL A 484 39.22 -10.53 20.95
CA VAL A 484 38.13 -11.46 20.62
C VAL A 484 38.45 -12.16 19.30
N ARG A 485 38.22 -13.46 19.25
CA ARG A 485 38.41 -14.26 18.03
C ARG A 485 37.21 -14.12 17.09
N VAL A 486 37.49 -14.26 15.79
CA VAL A 486 36.46 -14.18 14.74
C VAL A 486 36.47 -15.45 13.90
N ALA A 487 35.31 -16.02 13.64
CA ALA A 487 35.11 -17.15 12.77
C ALA A 487 34.22 -16.80 11.58
N LEU A 488 34.53 -17.37 10.43
CA LEU A 488 33.69 -17.33 9.25
C LEU A 488 32.81 -18.58 9.23
N ASP A 489 31.48 -18.37 9.24
CA ASP A 489 30.49 -19.44 9.30
C ASP A 489 29.91 -19.82 7.93
N ASP A 490 29.28 -21.02 7.83
CA ASP A 490 28.67 -21.60 6.61
C ASP A 490 29.61 -21.70 5.39
N PHE A 491 30.92 -21.91 5.64
CA PHE A 491 31.90 -21.96 4.58
C PHE A 491 31.72 -23.20 3.68
N GLY A 492 31.59 -22.94 2.37
CA GLY A 492 31.43 -24.00 1.36
C GLY A 492 30.08 -24.04 0.69
N THR A 493 29.14 -23.15 1.07
CA THR A 493 27.82 -23.02 0.45
C THR A 493 27.82 -22.10 -0.77
N GLY A 494 28.85 -21.23 -0.94
CA GLY A 494 28.92 -20.20 -1.98
C GLY A 494 30.15 -20.25 -2.88
N TYR A 495 30.12 -19.50 -3.99
CA TYR A 495 31.22 -19.42 -5.00
C TYR A 495 32.39 -18.53 -4.60
N ALA A 496 32.27 -17.68 -3.58
CA ALA A 496 33.24 -16.62 -3.27
C ALA A 496 34.14 -16.93 -2.04
N GLY A 497 33.97 -18.05 -1.38
CA GLY A 497 34.60 -18.33 -0.08
C GLY A 497 36.15 -18.23 -0.06
N LEU A 498 36.82 -18.75 -1.09
CA LEU A 498 38.28 -18.71 -1.15
C LEU A 498 38.85 -17.28 -1.32
N THR A 499 38.20 -16.41 -2.08
CA THR A 499 38.63 -15.03 -2.25
C THR A 499 38.51 -14.26 -0.91
N ARG A 500 37.49 -14.54 -0.11
CA ARG A 500 37.29 -13.88 1.17
C ARG A 500 38.32 -14.29 2.23
N MET A 501 38.77 -15.54 2.23
CA MET A 501 39.86 -15.96 3.11
C MET A 501 41.15 -15.16 2.89
N SER A 502 41.33 -14.55 1.72
CA SER A 502 42.52 -13.72 1.44
C SER A 502 42.35 -12.25 1.86
N VAL A 503 41.10 -11.81 2.09
CA VAL A 503 40.76 -10.42 2.42
C VAL A 503 40.45 -10.25 3.90
N LEU A 504 39.66 -11.19 4.48
CA LEU A 504 39.25 -11.18 5.88
C LEU A 504 40.28 -11.92 6.74
N GLN A 505 40.84 -11.22 7.71
CA GLN A 505 41.69 -11.86 8.73
C GLN A 505 40.81 -12.52 9.80
N VAL A 506 40.41 -13.78 9.54
CA VAL A 506 39.63 -14.56 10.52
C VAL A 506 40.51 -15.60 11.20
N ASP A 507 40.22 -15.92 12.47
CA ASP A 507 40.97 -16.90 13.23
C ASP A 507 40.52 -18.33 12.95
N GLN A 508 39.28 -18.50 12.48
CA GLN A 508 38.66 -19.82 12.34
C GLN A 508 37.67 -19.85 11.20
N ILE A 509 37.50 -21.04 10.61
CA ILE A 509 36.48 -21.33 9.60
C ILE A 509 35.62 -22.48 10.06
N LYS A 510 34.28 -22.35 9.90
CA LYS A 510 33.32 -23.42 10.13
C LYS A 510 32.90 -24.02 8.79
N LEU A 511 33.21 -25.31 8.59
CA LEU A 511 32.81 -26.03 7.38
C LEU A 511 31.36 -26.46 7.51
N ASP A 512 30.51 -25.98 6.59
CA ASP A 512 29.09 -26.22 6.61
C ASP A 512 28.73 -27.72 6.50
N ARG A 513 27.63 -28.09 7.11
CA ARG A 513 27.07 -29.45 7.11
C ARG A 513 26.85 -30.04 5.71
N CYS A 514 26.67 -29.23 4.66
CA CYS A 514 26.47 -29.73 3.30
C CYS A 514 27.74 -30.40 2.75
N LEU A 515 28.91 -29.98 3.18
CA LEU A 515 30.19 -30.65 2.90
C LEU A 515 30.36 -31.90 3.77
N VAL A 516 30.13 -31.76 5.08
CA VAL A 516 30.33 -32.84 6.05
C VAL A 516 29.35 -34.00 5.80
N GLY A 517 28.10 -33.73 5.48
CA GLY A 517 27.07 -34.75 5.20
C GLY A 517 27.36 -35.62 3.99
N ARG A 518 28.20 -35.15 3.03
CA ARG A 518 28.59 -35.91 1.82
C ARG A 518 29.89 -36.68 1.96
N LEU A 519 30.61 -36.56 3.08
CA LEU A 519 31.93 -37.15 3.26
C LEU A 519 31.96 -38.68 3.08
N GLU A 520 30.92 -39.42 3.47
CA GLU A 520 30.91 -40.86 3.34
C GLU A 520 30.60 -41.33 1.91
N GLY A 521 29.67 -40.64 1.23
CA GLY A 521 29.16 -41.04 -0.09
C GLY A 521 29.97 -40.46 -1.28
N ASP A 522 30.68 -39.32 -1.12
CA ASP A 522 31.32 -38.62 -2.23
C ASP A 522 32.84 -38.50 -2.03
N PRO A 523 33.65 -39.27 -2.80
CA PRO A 523 35.10 -39.17 -2.77
C PRO A 523 35.64 -37.80 -3.15
N ARG A 524 34.95 -37.07 -4.03
CA ARG A 524 35.36 -35.71 -4.46
C ARG A 524 35.22 -34.73 -3.34
N THR A 525 34.09 -34.75 -2.63
CA THR A 525 33.86 -33.91 -1.42
C THR A 525 34.93 -34.20 -0.35
N ARG A 526 35.33 -35.46 -0.14
CA ARG A 526 36.43 -35.82 0.78
C ARG A 526 37.75 -35.15 0.43
N VAL A 527 38.09 -35.12 -0.86
CA VAL A 527 39.35 -34.50 -1.34
C VAL A 527 39.29 -32.99 -1.12
N ILE A 528 38.14 -32.37 -1.45
CA ILE A 528 37.93 -30.92 -1.28
C ILE A 528 38.03 -30.55 0.20
N THR A 529 37.30 -31.23 1.08
CA THR A 529 37.29 -30.97 2.53
C THR A 529 38.68 -31.11 3.13
N ARG A 530 39.43 -32.17 2.76
CA ARG A 530 40.82 -32.36 3.20
C ARG A 530 41.73 -31.25 2.69
N GLY A 531 41.56 -30.79 1.45
CA GLY A 531 42.30 -29.68 0.87
C GLY A 531 42.03 -28.38 1.63
N LEU A 532 40.77 -28.09 1.96
CA LEU A 532 40.36 -26.91 2.76
C LEU A 532 40.96 -26.93 4.16
N ILE A 533 40.85 -28.06 4.89
CA ILE A 533 41.44 -28.19 6.24
C ILE A 533 42.94 -27.92 6.21
N ARG A 534 43.64 -28.47 5.19
CA ARG A 534 45.08 -28.24 5.05
C ARG A 534 45.42 -26.80 4.68
N LEU A 535 44.63 -26.16 3.82
CA LEU A 535 44.79 -24.74 3.47
C LEU A 535 44.65 -23.84 4.70
N CYS A 536 43.58 -24.03 5.48
CA CYS A 536 43.36 -23.31 6.73
C CYS A 536 44.53 -23.50 7.69
N SER A 537 45.02 -24.74 7.85
CA SER A 537 46.18 -25.01 8.69
C SER A 537 47.46 -24.28 8.23
N LEU A 538 47.70 -24.15 6.93
CA LEU A 538 48.82 -23.41 6.37
C LEU A 538 48.73 -21.89 6.57
N LEU A 539 47.49 -21.40 6.63
CA LEU A 539 47.19 -19.99 6.91
C LEU A 539 47.13 -19.67 8.41
N GLY A 540 47.32 -20.67 9.30
CA GLY A 540 47.23 -20.47 10.73
C GLY A 540 45.82 -20.38 11.28
N MET A 541 44.78 -20.71 10.45
CA MET A 541 43.39 -20.64 10.80
C MET A 541 42.88 -21.95 11.42
N GLY A 542 42.08 -21.86 12.47
CA GLY A 542 41.35 -22.99 13.03
C GLY A 542 40.24 -23.49 12.10
N VAL A 543 39.85 -24.76 12.24
CA VAL A 543 38.71 -25.33 11.50
C VAL A 543 37.77 -26.02 12.48
N VAL A 544 36.47 -25.78 12.33
CA VAL A 544 35.39 -26.56 12.96
C VAL A 544 34.57 -27.20 11.82
N ALA A 545 34.39 -28.52 11.84
CA ALA A 545 33.50 -29.17 10.90
C ALA A 545 32.13 -29.37 11.54
N GLU A 546 31.09 -28.86 10.88
CA GLU A 546 29.73 -28.83 11.41
C GLU A 546 28.87 -29.99 10.89
N GLY A 547 27.80 -30.28 11.65
CA GLY A 547 26.82 -31.29 11.26
C GLY A 547 27.37 -32.70 11.21
N VAL A 548 28.33 -33.03 12.08
CA VAL A 548 28.83 -34.40 12.24
C VAL A 548 27.74 -35.24 12.92
N GLU A 549 27.25 -36.25 12.23
CA GLU A 549 26.17 -37.12 12.69
C GLU A 549 26.59 -38.59 12.81
N THR A 550 27.62 -39.02 12.05
CA THR A 550 28.03 -40.41 11.97
C THR A 550 29.49 -40.61 12.40
N GLN A 551 29.79 -41.85 12.87
CA GLN A 551 31.14 -42.25 13.17
C GLN A 551 32.05 -42.24 11.95
N GLY A 552 31.51 -42.60 10.76
CA GLY A 552 32.26 -42.59 9.51
C GLY A 552 32.70 -41.17 9.11
N GLN A 553 31.85 -40.14 9.28
CA GLN A 553 32.21 -38.74 9.10
C GLN A 553 33.33 -38.34 10.05
N LEU A 554 33.21 -38.69 11.32
CA LEU A 554 34.21 -38.39 12.34
C LEU A 554 35.57 -39.01 12.00
N ASP A 555 35.60 -40.27 11.58
CA ASP A 555 36.83 -40.97 11.21
C ASP A 555 37.50 -40.37 9.94
N ILE A 556 36.69 -39.89 8.99
CA ILE A 556 37.19 -39.18 7.82
C ILE A 556 37.83 -37.84 8.22
N LEU A 557 37.15 -37.04 9.08
CA LEU A 557 37.64 -35.78 9.56
C LEU A 557 38.91 -35.94 10.44
N ARG A 558 38.98 -36.96 11.26
CA ARG A 558 40.17 -37.30 12.05
C ARG A 558 41.38 -37.65 11.17
N ARG A 559 41.16 -38.45 10.11
CA ARG A 559 42.20 -38.70 9.09
C ARG A 559 42.60 -37.47 8.32
N ALA A 560 41.68 -36.56 8.10
CA ALA A 560 41.97 -35.25 7.46
C ALA A 560 42.68 -34.26 8.41
N LYS A 561 42.89 -34.62 9.69
CA LYS A 561 43.45 -33.77 10.75
C LYS A 561 42.63 -32.51 11.00
N CYS A 562 41.30 -32.62 10.92
CA CYS A 562 40.40 -31.56 11.34
C CYS A 562 40.58 -31.32 12.84
N PRO A 563 40.85 -30.09 13.31
CA PRO A 563 41.10 -29.87 14.72
C PRO A 563 39.84 -30.00 15.60
N ARG A 564 38.70 -29.46 15.14
CA ARG A 564 37.46 -29.44 15.94
C ARG A 564 36.26 -29.85 15.14
N VAL A 565 35.25 -30.37 15.81
CA VAL A 565 34.00 -30.82 15.21
C VAL A 565 32.81 -30.47 16.09
N GLN A 566 31.67 -30.33 15.45
CA GLN A 566 30.37 -30.07 16.07
C GLN A 566 29.29 -30.82 15.31
N GLY A 567 28.27 -31.32 16.00
CA GLY A 567 27.13 -31.95 15.36
C GLY A 567 26.31 -32.83 16.30
N TYR A 568 25.19 -33.33 15.78
CA TYR A 568 24.26 -34.16 16.55
C TYR A 568 24.85 -35.54 16.92
N GLY A 569 25.91 -35.96 16.26
CA GLY A 569 26.65 -37.16 16.67
C GLY A 569 27.43 -36.96 17.99
N ILE A 570 27.68 -35.72 18.41
CA ILE A 570 28.25 -35.38 19.72
C ILE A 570 27.12 -35.11 20.70
N ALA A 571 26.39 -34.02 20.50
CA ALA A 571 25.18 -33.69 21.24
C ALA A 571 24.30 -32.70 20.46
N ARG A 572 23.02 -32.70 20.78
CA ARG A 572 22.08 -31.66 20.29
C ARG A 572 22.23 -30.40 21.12
N PRO A 573 21.84 -29.22 20.60
CA PRO A 573 21.77 -28.00 21.42
C PRO A 573 20.84 -28.20 22.61
N MET A 574 21.29 -27.81 23.79
CA MET A 574 20.59 -27.98 25.06
C MET A 574 20.66 -26.70 25.90
N ALA A 575 19.79 -26.55 26.88
CA ALA A 575 19.83 -25.39 27.78
C ALA A 575 21.15 -25.35 28.59
N PRO A 576 21.63 -24.16 29.05
CA PRO A 576 22.89 -24.04 29.76
C PRO A 576 23.01 -24.97 30.97
N ALA A 577 21.97 -25.12 31.77
CA ALA A 577 21.96 -26.05 32.90
C ALA A 577 22.14 -27.50 32.48
N ASP A 578 21.41 -27.93 31.44
CA ASP A 578 21.52 -29.29 30.89
C ASP A 578 22.92 -29.53 30.29
N MET A 579 23.58 -28.50 29.75
CA MET A 579 24.96 -28.60 29.25
C MET A 579 25.95 -28.84 30.38
N ILE A 580 25.80 -28.15 31.48
CA ILE A 580 26.67 -28.36 32.67
C ILE A 580 26.54 -29.81 33.19
N ASP A 581 25.31 -30.30 33.33
CA ASP A 581 25.07 -31.69 33.78
C ASP A 581 25.63 -32.70 32.76
N TRP A 582 25.44 -32.43 31.46
CA TRP A 582 25.96 -33.27 30.38
C TRP A 582 27.50 -33.32 30.39
N LEU A 583 28.16 -32.17 30.58
CA LEU A 583 29.64 -32.10 30.68
C LEU A 583 30.18 -32.89 31.88
N HIS A 584 29.58 -32.77 33.05
CA HIS A 584 29.97 -33.55 34.22
C HIS A 584 29.80 -35.05 34.03
N ALA A 585 28.75 -35.47 33.33
CA ALA A 585 28.49 -36.88 33.06
C ALA A 585 29.42 -37.48 31.98
N ASN A 586 29.97 -36.63 31.09
CA ASN A 586 30.71 -37.08 29.90
C ASN A 586 32.20 -36.62 29.89
N THR A 587 32.78 -36.20 31.01
CA THR A 587 34.19 -35.83 31.09
C THR A 587 34.96 -36.84 31.94
N PRO A 588 35.97 -37.63 31.43
CA PRO A 588 36.37 -37.69 30.01
C PRO A 588 35.34 -38.40 29.16
N LEU A 589 35.14 -37.93 27.91
CA LEU A 589 34.16 -38.55 26.99
C LEU A 589 34.44 -40.06 26.86
N PRO A 590 33.47 -40.92 27.23
CA PRO A 590 33.56 -42.32 26.87
C PRO A 590 33.56 -42.39 25.33
N HIS A 591 34.44 -43.21 24.76
CA HIS A 591 34.53 -43.43 23.31
C HIS A 591 33.10 -43.48 22.70
N LEU A 592 32.75 -42.41 21.99
CA LEU A 592 31.50 -42.11 21.33
C LEU A 592 30.29 -42.86 21.85
N MET A 593 29.35 -42.18 22.46
CA MET A 593 28.03 -42.71 22.79
C MET A 593 27.51 -43.48 21.57
N ARG A 594 27.20 -44.75 21.71
CA ARG A 594 26.62 -45.55 20.67
C ARG A 594 25.40 -44.79 20.16
N LEU A 595 25.39 -44.44 18.88
CA LEU A 595 24.31 -43.72 18.19
C LEU A 595 22.92 -44.32 18.40
N GLU A 596 22.79 -45.49 19.01
CA GLU A 596 21.55 -46.15 19.37
C GLU A 596 20.77 -45.45 20.51
N GLN A 597 21.39 -44.67 21.36
CA GLN A 597 20.69 -43.95 22.46
C GLN A 597 20.11 -42.59 22.07
N VAL A 598 20.60 -41.97 20.99
CA VAL A 598 20.07 -40.71 20.46
C VAL A 598 18.71 -40.86 19.75
N LYS A 599 18.36 -42.07 19.36
CA LYS A 599 17.05 -42.36 18.74
C LYS A 599 15.87 -42.42 19.71
N GLN A 600 16.09 -42.37 21.03
CA GLN A 600 15.03 -42.46 22.04
C GLN A 600 14.56 -41.15 22.64
N ALA A 601 15.22 -40.01 22.37
CA ALA A 601 14.64 -38.69 22.65
C ALA A 601 13.56 -38.41 21.61
N ALA A 602 12.31 -38.35 22.05
CA ALA A 602 11.14 -38.17 21.20
C ALA A 602 11.32 -36.96 20.24
N PRO A 603 10.98 -37.11 18.95
CA PRO A 603 11.07 -36.02 18.00
C PRO A 603 10.06 -34.96 18.40
N ILE A 604 10.51 -33.72 18.54
CA ILE A 604 9.63 -32.55 18.48
C ILE A 604 8.86 -32.68 17.14
N PRO A 605 7.53 -32.66 17.11
CA PRO A 605 6.76 -32.92 15.90
C PRO A 605 7.09 -31.85 14.87
N ILE A 606 7.89 -32.22 13.89
CA ILE A 606 8.07 -31.45 12.66
C ILE A 606 6.74 -31.53 11.95
N ALA A 607 6.00 -30.43 11.89
CA ALA A 607 4.86 -30.27 11.03
C ALA A 607 5.27 -30.69 9.61
N GLN A 608 4.63 -31.73 9.11
CA GLN A 608 4.89 -32.48 7.89
C GLN A 608 5.31 -31.55 6.73
N ARG A 609 6.55 -31.68 6.28
CA ARG A 609 6.92 -31.36 4.90
C ARG A 609 6.19 -32.37 4.00
N ARG A 610 5.08 -31.97 3.40
CA ARG A 610 4.61 -32.60 2.18
C ARG A 610 5.43 -32.02 1.03
N ASP A 611 6.17 -32.88 0.36
CA ASP A 611 6.73 -32.66 -0.96
C ASP A 611 5.67 -32.06 -1.88
N ASN A 612 6.01 -30.96 -2.53
CA ASN A 612 5.39 -30.55 -3.77
C ASN A 612 6.49 -30.46 -4.84
N SER A 613 6.78 -31.59 -5.45
CA SER A 613 7.17 -31.64 -6.85
C SER A 613 5.87 -31.65 -7.66
N VAL A 614 5.51 -30.52 -8.27
CA VAL A 614 5.05 -30.22 -9.64
C VAL A 614 4.83 -28.74 -9.74
#